data_ab08c4812acd0d57b11a93efd195645b
#
_entry.id   ab08c4812acd0d57b11a93efd195645b
#
_cell.length_a   1.000
_cell.length_b   1.000
_cell.length_c   1.000
_cell.angle_alpha   90.00
_cell.angle_beta   90.00
_cell.angle_gamma   90.00
#
_symmetry.space_group_name_H-M   'P 1'
#
loop_
_entity.id
_entity.type
_entity.pdbx_description
1 polymer ?
#
loop_
_entity_poly.entity_id
_entity_poly.type
_entity_poly.pdbx_seq_one_letter_code
_entity_poly.pdbx_strand_id
1 'polypeptide(L)'
;MIDRFKARVVANGRPQILGFDCFDVHAPTVPIPEIKMLLAICAFENMELYQMDTTTAFISASLKPDEVIYCNPPRGMDLGIGSNGLPRVWKLRAPLEGTRPAAMRWTQSSSIPISNFGFKPIGSGGAFWMYCESSDKMLLCTHVDDFLLASSSEDIALRFEQYYSKHHKCKFGAAGEFVGLHIVRDRDSRRIYLSQSALIDRLLEQEFAGIMRREGLTGNDLRYNPGRELNKWEQLCPCSTPFDYKMPRISLDDCPALPDPVLVHWMQVVVGTLMYILNTHQDLSHSVHQLARVVHNPGPSHIKALDHVLRYLAGTVDLCLIVGNWTPADLQYPAGFHANVDASHKNTELNFRGITGICIFCFGTLILSRSFVQDQVAASSCEAEYFAYSSGVKDVEYIRLLLRDLLIFDKDTVAPTMLVDSEPAITVAQGPSQRSRTKHIDFTIALCRDYVCRGLVQLVYTPTDKQIADMFTKQLGPGPYILYRGRFMGLLPFLRT
;
A
#
# COMPACT_ATOMS: atom_id res chain seq x y z
N MET A 1 -16.94 31.65 2.35
CA MET A 1 -16.10 32.71 1.72
C MET A 1 -15.02 32.01 0.90
N ILE A 2 -14.83 32.35 -0.39
CA ILE A 2 -13.77 31.72 -1.22
C ILE A 2 -12.47 32.39 -0.81
N ASP A 3 -11.62 31.66 -0.14
CA ASP A 3 -10.38 32.20 0.46
C ASP A 3 -9.28 32.45 -0.60
N ARG A 4 -9.29 31.72 -1.72
CA ARG A 4 -8.27 31.85 -2.78
C ARG A 4 -8.68 31.17 -4.09
N PHE A 5 -8.52 31.87 -5.21
CA PHE A 5 -8.56 31.25 -6.53
C PHE A 5 -7.21 30.57 -6.82
N LYS A 6 -7.22 29.32 -7.23
CA LYS A 6 -6.03 28.55 -7.63
C LYS A 6 -6.21 28.07 -9.07
N ALA A 7 -5.30 28.46 -9.95
CA ALA A 7 -5.23 27.97 -11.32
C ALA A 7 -3.86 27.32 -11.56
N ARG A 8 -3.85 26.16 -12.23
CA ARG A 8 -2.63 25.47 -12.67
C ARG A 8 -2.63 25.32 -14.17
N VAL A 9 -1.50 25.59 -14.80
CA VAL A 9 -1.25 25.25 -16.20
C VAL A 9 -0.56 23.90 -16.23
N VAL A 10 -1.18 22.90 -16.84
CA VAL A 10 -0.68 21.53 -16.92
C VAL A 10 -0.50 21.19 -18.40
N ALA A 11 0.67 20.67 -18.76
CA ALA A 11 0.93 20.20 -20.10
C ALA A 11 0.31 18.81 -20.35
N ASN A 12 -0.13 18.53 -21.56
CA ASN A 12 -0.46 17.18 -21.97
C ASN A 12 0.81 16.47 -22.48
N GLY A 13 1.47 15.71 -21.64
CA GLY A 13 2.67 14.94 -21.97
C GLY A 13 2.41 13.62 -22.70
N ARG A 14 1.15 13.21 -22.92
CA ARG A 14 0.83 11.95 -23.62
C ARG A 14 1.43 11.85 -25.03
N PRO A 15 1.44 12.93 -25.84
CA PRO A 15 2.07 12.89 -27.16
C PRO A 15 3.60 12.77 -27.16
N GLN A 16 4.26 13.06 -26.05
CA GLN A 16 5.72 12.94 -25.96
C GLN A 16 6.17 11.49 -26.20
N ILE A 17 7.15 11.28 -27.09
CA ILE A 17 7.66 9.97 -27.47
C ILE A 17 8.94 9.71 -26.69
N LEU A 18 8.96 8.58 -25.92
CA LEU A 18 10.15 8.13 -25.20
C LEU A 18 11.24 7.75 -26.21
N GLY A 19 12.47 8.21 -25.97
CA GLY A 19 13.59 8.01 -26.87
C GLY A 19 13.73 9.08 -27.97
N PHE A 20 12.76 10.01 -28.07
CA PHE A 20 12.79 11.13 -29.02
C PHE A 20 12.57 12.48 -28.31
N ASP A 21 11.42 12.66 -27.64
CA ASP A 21 11.08 13.89 -26.91
C ASP A 21 11.59 13.87 -25.47
N CYS A 22 11.81 12.69 -24.90
CA CYS A 22 12.32 12.48 -23.55
C CYS A 22 13.00 11.11 -23.46
N PHE A 23 14.09 11.02 -22.69
CA PHE A 23 14.91 9.79 -22.61
C PHE A 23 14.79 9.11 -21.25
N ASP A 24 14.56 9.86 -20.19
CA ASP A 24 14.44 9.38 -18.81
C ASP A 24 13.26 10.07 -18.15
N VAL A 25 12.34 9.26 -17.64
CA VAL A 25 11.05 9.71 -17.06
C VAL A 25 10.78 9.09 -15.70
N HIS A 26 11.65 8.17 -15.24
CA HIS A 26 11.44 7.49 -13.98
C HIS A 26 11.72 8.44 -12.79
N ALA A 27 10.70 8.66 -11.98
CA ALA A 27 10.81 9.34 -10.71
C ALA A 27 10.51 8.34 -9.59
N PRO A 28 11.45 8.07 -8.68
CA PRO A 28 11.18 7.20 -7.54
C PRO A 28 10.09 7.80 -6.64
N THR A 29 9.18 6.94 -6.22
CA THR A 29 8.17 7.24 -5.20
C THR A 29 8.30 6.24 -4.07
N VAL A 30 8.11 6.68 -2.83
CA VAL A 30 8.23 5.80 -1.67
C VAL A 30 7.12 4.73 -1.68
N PRO A 31 7.45 3.44 -1.56
CA PRO A 31 6.46 2.36 -1.40
C PRO A 31 5.74 2.44 -0.05
N ILE A 32 4.48 2.02 0.01
CA ILE A 32 3.68 2.00 1.25
C ILE A 32 4.35 1.23 2.41
N PRO A 33 5.00 0.07 2.20
CA PRO A 33 5.73 -0.58 3.29
C PRO A 33 6.84 0.28 3.92
N GLU A 34 7.53 1.09 3.14
CA GLU A 34 8.57 2.00 3.63
C GLU A 34 7.96 3.18 4.43
N ILE A 35 6.81 3.71 4.00
CA ILE A 35 6.05 4.71 4.78
C ILE A 35 5.62 4.12 6.13
N LYS A 36 5.05 2.91 6.12
CA LYS A 36 4.65 2.20 7.35
C LYS A 36 5.86 1.90 8.23
N MET A 37 7.01 1.57 7.67
CA MET A 37 8.26 1.35 8.41
C MET A 37 8.73 2.64 9.10
N LEU A 38 8.76 3.78 8.38
CA LEU A 38 9.07 5.07 8.99
C LEU A 38 8.14 5.38 10.17
N LEU A 39 6.82 5.22 9.98
CA LEU A 39 5.83 5.46 11.01
C LEU A 39 5.95 4.49 12.20
N ALA A 40 6.26 3.22 11.93
CA ALA A 40 6.45 2.20 12.97
C ALA A 40 7.67 2.53 13.85
N ILE A 41 8.79 2.92 13.26
CA ILE A 41 9.98 3.38 13.98
C ILE A 41 9.68 4.68 14.73
N CYS A 42 8.98 5.63 14.09
CA CYS A 42 8.57 6.88 14.72
C CYS A 42 7.72 6.65 15.98
N ALA A 43 6.79 5.70 15.93
CA ALA A 43 5.97 5.32 17.09
C ALA A 43 6.81 4.62 18.18
N PHE A 44 7.67 3.70 17.78
CA PHE A 44 8.54 2.92 18.70
C PHE A 44 9.56 3.79 19.43
N GLU A 45 10.31 4.63 18.70
CA GLU A 45 11.32 5.54 19.24
C GLU A 45 10.73 6.85 19.79
N ASN A 46 9.39 7.04 19.66
CA ASN A 46 8.68 8.27 20.06
C ASN A 46 9.22 9.54 19.41
N MET A 47 9.62 9.46 18.13
CA MET A 47 10.16 10.59 17.36
C MET A 47 9.10 11.65 17.06
N GLU A 48 9.51 12.90 16.78
CA GLU A 48 8.64 13.94 16.19
C GLU A 48 8.26 13.54 14.75
N LEU A 49 7.05 13.95 14.32
CA LEU A 49 6.56 13.63 12.97
C LEU A 49 6.06 14.91 12.27
N TYR A 50 6.69 15.22 11.16
CA TYR A 50 6.44 16.42 10.37
C TYR A 50 6.10 16.08 8.92
N GLN A 51 5.43 17.02 8.28
CA GLN A 51 5.17 17.02 6.83
C GLN A 51 5.75 18.28 6.21
N MET A 52 6.34 18.14 5.01
CA MET A 52 6.77 19.26 4.19
C MET A 52 6.09 19.18 2.82
N ASP A 53 5.47 20.28 2.38
CA ASP A 53 4.86 20.44 1.05
C ASP A 53 5.67 21.46 0.27
N THR A 54 6.31 21.04 -0.83
CA THR A 54 7.16 21.93 -1.63
C THR A 54 6.31 22.74 -2.60
N THR A 55 6.37 24.04 -2.46
CA THR A 55 5.61 24.97 -3.30
C THR A 55 6.23 25.05 -4.70
N THR A 56 5.43 24.83 -5.75
CA THR A 56 5.87 24.94 -7.16
C THR A 56 7.03 24.00 -7.55
N ALA A 57 7.01 22.78 -7.06
CA ALA A 57 8.07 21.78 -7.18
C ALA A 57 8.64 21.68 -8.62
N PHE A 58 7.81 21.37 -9.60
CA PHE A 58 8.29 21.11 -10.98
C PHE A 58 8.98 22.32 -11.62
N ILE A 59 8.42 23.51 -11.49
CA ILE A 59 8.98 24.71 -12.10
C ILE A 59 10.21 25.26 -11.35
N SER A 60 10.49 24.77 -10.13
CA SER A 60 11.72 25.08 -9.40
C SER A 60 12.89 24.18 -9.80
N ALA A 61 12.65 23.12 -10.55
CA ALA A 61 13.69 22.29 -11.12
C ALA A 61 14.21 22.88 -12.46
N SER A 62 15.40 22.42 -12.89
CA SER A 62 16.00 22.84 -14.15
C SER A 62 15.90 21.73 -15.20
N LEU A 63 15.69 22.11 -16.47
CA LEU A 63 15.91 21.22 -17.59
C LEU A 63 17.42 21.03 -17.81
N LYS A 64 17.83 19.90 -18.41
CA LYS A 64 19.22 19.72 -18.85
C LYS A 64 19.54 20.74 -19.96
N PRO A 65 20.83 21.12 -20.15
CA PRO A 65 21.23 22.08 -21.17
C PRO A 65 20.86 21.68 -22.61
N ASP A 66 20.81 20.39 -22.87
CA ASP A 66 20.47 19.76 -24.16
C ASP A 66 18.96 19.42 -24.29
N GLU A 67 18.18 19.62 -23.23
CA GLU A 67 16.76 19.29 -23.18
C GLU A 67 15.92 20.50 -23.60
N VAL A 68 15.25 20.36 -24.73
CA VAL A 68 14.39 21.39 -25.28
C VAL A 68 12.96 20.89 -25.37
N ILE A 69 12.04 21.52 -24.66
CA ILE A 69 10.62 21.16 -24.64
C ILE A 69 9.80 22.33 -25.19
N TYR A 70 9.00 22.06 -26.21
CA TYR A 70 8.01 22.99 -26.72
C TYR A 70 6.60 22.57 -26.28
N CYS A 71 5.77 23.55 -25.95
CA CYS A 71 4.41 23.32 -25.51
C CYS A 71 3.45 24.29 -26.22
N ASN A 72 2.32 23.80 -26.70
CA ASN A 72 1.24 24.66 -27.18
C ASN A 72 0.66 25.49 -26.02
N PRO A 73 0.29 26.74 -26.28
CA PRO A 73 -0.40 27.56 -25.25
C PRO A 73 -1.76 26.94 -24.88
N PRO A 74 -2.33 27.27 -23.71
CA PRO A 74 -3.67 26.87 -23.35
C PRO A 74 -4.70 27.29 -24.40
N ARG A 75 -5.79 26.55 -24.52
CA ARG A 75 -6.89 26.89 -25.43
C ARG A 75 -7.39 28.31 -25.11
N GLY A 76 -7.55 29.11 -26.16
CA GLY A 76 -8.00 30.52 -26.04
C GLY A 76 -6.87 31.55 -25.90
N MET A 77 -5.60 31.09 -25.80
CA MET A 77 -4.43 31.97 -25.83
C MET A 77 -3.81 31.91 -27.23
N ASP A 78 -3.93 32.98 -28.03
CA ASP A 78 -3.28 33.11 -29.31
C ASP A 78 -1.95 33.89 -29.15
N LEU A 79 -0.84 33.27 -29.54
CA LEU A 79 0.49 33.89 -29.57
C LEU A 79 0.84 34.47 -30.95
N GLY A 80 -0.09 34.41 -31.90
CA GLY A 80 0.11 34.79 -33.29
C GLY A 80 1.00 33.84 -34.09
N ILE A 81 1.27 34.23 -35.33
CA ILE A 81 2.06 33.45 -36.29
C ILE A 81 3.50 33.95 -36.28
N GLY A 82 4.45 33.01 -36.33
CA GLY A 82 5.87 33.30 -36.46
C GLY A 82 6.26 33.71 -37.86
N SER A 83 7.50 34.20 -38.03
CA SER A 83 8.06 34.58 -39.34
C SER A 83 8.15 33.42 -40.34
N ASN A 84 8.06 32.18 -39.86
CA ASN A 84 8.04 30.95 -40.67
C ASN A 84 6.61 30.50 -41.09
N GLY A 85 5.58 31.31 -40.80
CA GLY A 85 4.17 31.02 -41.12
C GLY A 85 3.50 30.00 -40.19
N LEU A 86 4.17 29.54 -39.12
CA LEU A 86 3.64 28.57 -38.18
C LEU A 86 3.15 29.26 -36.89
N PRO A 87 2.16 28.67 -36.16
CA PRO A 87 1.76 29.17 -34.85
C PRO A 87 2.93 29.20 -33.88
N ARG A 88 3.01 30.25 -33.08
CA ARG A 88 4.00 30.36 -32.01
C ARG A 88 3.68 29.39 -30.86
N VAL A 89 4.70 28.78 -30.28
CA VAL A 89 4.62 27.87 -29.14
C VAL A 89 5.52 28.34 -28.01
N TRP A 90 5.25 27.89 -26.80
CA TRP A 90 6.15 28.15 -25.67
C TRP A 90 7.37 27.24 -25.77
N LYS A 91 8.56 27.81 -25.58
CA LYS A 91 9.75 27.05 -25.24
C LYS A 91 9.89 27.06 -23.71
N LEU A 92 9.78 25.90 -23.09
CA LEU A 92 9.86 25.79 -21.65
C LEU A 92 11.27 26.08 -21.15
N ARG A 93 11.39 26.82 -20.05
CA ARG A 93 12.65 27.10 -19.35
C ARG A 93 12.85 26.17 -18.14
N ALA A 94 11.78 25.56 -17.66
CA ALA A 94 11.74 24.62 -16.55
C ALA A 94 10.73 23.51 -16.86
N PRO A 95 10.81 22.36 -16.20
CA PRO A 95 9.81 21.33 -16.33
C PRO A 95 8.42 21.85 -15.94
N LEU A 96 7.41 21.52 -16.73
CA LEU A 96 6.03 21.89 -16.46
C LEU A 96 5.25 20.63 -16.04
N GLU A 97 4.37 20.78 -15.05
CA GLU A 97 3.46 19.72 -14.61
C GLU A 97 2.76 19.10 -15.81
N GLY A 98 2.72 17.76 -15.88
CA GLY A 98 2.17 16.99 -16.98
C GLY A 98 3.13 16.67 -18.12
N THR A 99 4.33 17.26 -18.20
CA THR A 99 5.39 16.75 -19.09
C THR A 99 6.03 15.50 -18.52
N ARG A 100 6.38 14.52 -19.37
CA ARG A 100 6.92 13.23 -18.93
C ARG A 100 8.19 13.33 -18.06
N PRO A 101 9.18 14.20 -18.33
CA PRO A 101 10.39 14.28 -17.53
C PRO A 101 10.23 15.11 -16.25
N ALA A 102 9.09 15.80 -16.02
CA ALA A 102 8.94 16.76 -14.93
C ALA A 102 9.20 16.14 -13.55
N ALA A 103 8.58 15.01 -13.25
CA ALA A 103 8.72 14.35 -11.95
C ALA A 103 10.17 13.90 -11.70
N MET A 104 10.84 13.34 -12.71
CA MET A 104 12.24 12.92 -12.61
C MET A 104 13.18 14.12 -12.40
N ARG A 105 12.99 15.22 -13.15
CA ARG A 105 13.79 16.45 -12.98
C ARG A 105 13.62 17.06 -11.59
N TRP A 106 12.38 17.04 -11.10
CA TRP A 106 12.10 17.48 -9.74
C TRP A 106 12.82 16.58 -8.71
N THR A 107 12.71 15.27 -8.82
CA THR A 107 13.38 14.34 -7.89
C THR A 107 14.88 14.57 -7.88
N GLN A 108 15.53 14.75 -9.04
CA GLN A 108 16.95 15.07 -9.13
C GLN A 108 17.29 16.39 -8.43
N SER A 109 16.47 17.42 -8.61
CA SER A 109 16.67 18.73 -7.99
C SER A 109 16.49 18.68 -6.48
N SER A 110 15.43 18.03 -5.99
CA SER A 110 15.09 17.95 -4.57
C SER A 110 16.03 17.03 -3.77
N SER A 111 16.60 16.00 -4.39
CA SER A 111 17.52 15.07 -3.73
C SER A 111 18.90 15.69 -3.41
N ILE A 112 19.33 16.70 -4.16
CA ILE A 112 20.63 17.36 -3.95
C ILE A 112 20.72 18.00 -2.54
N PRO A 113 19.82 18.91 -2.13
CA PRO A 113 19.88 19.47 -0.79
C PRO A 113 19.63 18.43 0.31
N ILE A 114 18.83 17.38 0.07
CA ILE A 114 18.64 16.29 1.01
C ILE A 114 19.99 15.58 1.27
N SER A 115 20.68 15.16 0.20
CA SER A 115 21.99 14.51 0.32
C SER A 115 23.06 15.42 0.93
N ASN A 116 23.08 16.71 0.53
CA ASN A 116 24.06 17.66 1.04
C ASN A 116 23.87 18.01 2.52
N PHE A 117 22.64 17.88 3.04
CA PHE A 117 22.41 18.00 4.48
C PHE A 117 22.98 16.82 5.27
N GLY A 118 23.18 15.67 4.63
CA GLY A 118 23.75 14.47 5.24
C GLY A 118 22.84 13.25 5.21
N PHE A 119 21.66 13.33 4.60
CA PHE A 119 20.82 12.17 4.41
C PHE A 119 21.44 11.18 3.42
N LYS A 120 21.29 9.89 3.71
CA LYS A 120 21.67 8.78 2.84
C LYS A 120 20.42 8.03 2.39
N PRO A 121 20.34 7.63 1.10
CA PRO A 121 19.21 6.84 0.63
C PRO A 121 19.21 5.45 1.28
N ILE A 122 18.01 4.94 1.59
CA ILE A 122 17.73 3.63 2.15
C ILE A 122 17.06 2.76 1.09
N GLY A 123 17.39 1.49 1.05
CA GLY A 123 16.84 0.54 0.08
C GLY A 123 17.21 0.90 -1.36
N SER A 124 16.52 0.30 -2.33
CA SER A 124 16.79 0.47 -3.76
C SER A 124 15.93 1.56 -4.44
N GLY A 125 14.90 2.07 -3.74
CA GLY A 125 13.89 2.95 -4.32
C GLY A 125 14.33 4.42 -4.47
N GLY A 126 15.31 4.90 -3.68
CA GLY A 126 15.80 6.28 -3.75
C GLY A 126 14.81 7.35 -3.25
N ALA A 127 13.71 6.96 -2.60
CA ALA A 127 12.69 7.85 -2.06
C ALA A 127 12.55 7.74 -0.52
N PHE A 128 13.31 6.86 0.10
CA PHE A 128 13.44 6.73 1.55
C PHE A 128 14.86 7.07 1.96
N TRP A 129 15.02 7.89 2.99
CA TRP A 129 16.30 8.47 3.39
C TRP A 129 16.48 8.40 4.92
N MET A 130 17.72 8.27 5.35
CA MET A 130 18.09 8.33 6.75
C MET A 130 19.23 9.33 6.95
N TYR A 131 19.09 10.15 7.98
CA TYR A 131 20.17 10.95 8.57
C TYR A 131 20.49 10.41 9.96
N CYS A 132 21.78 10.28 10.27
CA CYS A 132 22.24 9.85 11.58
C CYS A 132 23.59 10.53 11.86
N GLU A 133 23.64 11.39 12.87
CA GLU A 133 24.84 12.07 13.33
C GLU A 133 24.79 12.22 14.85
N SER A 134 25.79 11.69 15.55
CA SER A 134 25.81 11.66 17.03
C SER A 134 24.55 11.02 17.62
N SER A 135 23.74 11.77 18.34
CA SER A 135 22.45 11.33 18.90
C SER A 135 21.24 11.65 18.00
N ASP A 136 21.44 12.45 16.95
CA ASP A 136 20.38 12.89 16.07
C ASP A 136 20.10 11.86 14.98
N LYS A 137 18.83 11.54 14.82
CA LYS A 137 18.33 10.61 13.80
C LYS A 137 17.09 11.19 13.12
N MET A 138 17.05 11.15 11.80
CA MET A 138 15.87 11.48 11.02
C MET A 138 15.63 10.42 9.95
N LEU A 139 14.37 10.16 9.69
CA LEU A 139 13.89 9.33 8.57
C LEU A 139 13.00 10.18 7.70
N LEU A 140 13.22 10.14 6.39
CA LEU A 140 12.50 10.97 5.42
C LEU A 140 11.98 10.11 4.28
N CYS A 141 10.67 10.15 4.05
CA CYS A 141 10.02 9.62 2.85
C CYS A 141 9.66 10.77 1.91
N THR A 142 9.99 10.63 0.64
CA THR A 142 9.68 11.63 -0.40
C THR A 142 8.68 11.05 -1.42
N HIS A 143 7.61 11.80 -1.68
CA HIS A 143 6.61 11.44 -2.69
C HIS A 143 6.31 12.66 -3.56
N VAL A 144 7.06 12.79 -4.65
CA VAL A 144 7.05 13.97 -5.53
C VAL A 144 7.35 15.25 -4.75
N ASP A 145 6.36 16.08 -4.46
CA ASP A 145 6.44 17.36 -3.75
C ASP A 145 6.14 17.25 -2.25
N ASP A 146 5.54 16.15 -1.82
CA ASP A 146 5.21 15.84 -0.42
C ASP A 146 6.33 15.05 0.26
N PHE A 147 6.72 15.48 1.47
CA PHE A 147 7.70 14.80 2.31
C PHE A 147 7.13 14.47 3.68
N LEU A 148 7.42 13.28 4.18
CA LEU A 148 7.12 12.84 5.53
C LEU A 148 8.44 12.65 6.29
N LEU A 149 8.62 13.40 7.39
CA LEU A 149 9.85 13.43 8.19
C LEU A 149 9.58 12.95 9.62
N ALA A 150 10.25 11.91 10.05
CA ALA A 150 10.37 11.54 11.46
C ALA A 150 11.71 12.02 12.00
N SER A 151 11.75 12.65 13.17
CA SER A 151 12.96 13.23 13.77
C SER A 151 13.08 12.91 15.26
N SER A 152 14.28 12.62 15.72
CA SER A 152 14.60 12.40 17.15
C SER A 152 14.41 13.65 18.00
N SER A 153 14.53 14.84 17.41
CA SER A 153 14.30 16.12 18.09
C SER A 153 13.73 17.18 17.14
N GLU A 154 13.05 18.17 17.71
CA GLU A 154 12.52 19.31 16.96
C GLU A 154 13.66 20.17 16.39
N ASP A 155 14.74 20.36 17.14
CA ASP A 155 15.87 21.22 16.74
C ASP A 155 16.49 20.77 15.41
N ILE A 156 16.78 19.49 15.24
CA ILE A 156 17.36 18.98 13.99
C ILE A 156 16.35 19.01 12.83
N ALA A 157 15.06 18.80 13.10
CA ALA A 157 14.02 18.94 12.10
C ALA A 157 13.91 20.38 11.58
N LEU A 158 13.94 21.37 12.46
CA LEU A 158 13.93 22.79 12.09
C LEU A 158 15.21 23.20 11.37
N ARG A 159 16.38 22.69 11.77
CA ARG A 159 17.64 22.90 11.04
C ARG A 159 17.56 22.37 9.59
N PHE A 160 16.99 21.20 9.42
CA PHE A 160 16.79 20.64 8.07
C PHE A 160 15.79 21.47 7.26
N GLU A 161 14.66 21.85 7.84
CA GLU A 161 13.67 22.73 7.18
C GLU A 161 14.30 24.03 6.73
N GLN A 162 15.01 24.75 7.61
CA GLN A 162 15.68 26.03 7.30
C GLN A 162 16.74 25.87 6.21
N TYR A 163 17.48 24.75 6.21
CA TYR A 163 18.46 24.46 5.19
C TYR A 163 17.79 24.17 3.85
N TYR A 164 16.77 23.31 3.83
CA TYR A 164 16.05 22.91 2.62
C TYR A 164 15.30 24.10 1.99
N SER A 165 14.69 24.95 2.81
CA SER A 165 13.93 26.13 2.37
C SER A 165 14.79 27.18 1.64
N LYS A 166 16.11 27.19 1.83
CA LYS A 166 17.02 28.02 1.04
C LYS A 166 17.13 27.57 -0.43
N HIS A 167 16.83 26.33 -0.71
CA HIS A 167 16.90 25.75 -2.05
C HIS A 167 15.50 25.62 -2.68
N HIS A 168 14.52 25.17 -1.91
CA HIS A 168 13.15 24.92 -2.36
C HIS A 168 12.17 25.43 -1.31
N LYS A 169 11.34 26.40 -1.70
CA LYS A 169 10.32 26.93 -0.81
C LYS A 169 9.33 25.86 -0.41
N CYS A 170 9.18 25.59 0.88
CA CYS A 170 8.25 24.60 1.40
C CYS A 170 7.39 25.13 2.54
N LYS A 171 6.28 24.42 2.82
CA LYS A 171 5.52 24.54 4.05
C LYS A 171 5.92 23.39 4.95
N PHE A 172 6.19 23.68 6.20
CA PHE A 172 6.58 22.72 7.22
C PHE A 172 5.59 22.74 8.37
N GLY A 173 5.23 21.58 8.91
CA GLY A 173 4.32 21.50 10.06
C GLY A 173 4.11 20.06 10.52
N ALA A 174 3.27 19.87 11.53
CA ALA A 174 2.91 18.54 12.01
C ALA A 174 2.25 17.73 10.92
N ALA A 175 2.58 16.43 10.82
CA ALA A 175 2.00 15.54 9.82
C ALA A 175 0.53 15.22 10.15
N GLY A 176 -0.35 15.43 9.18
CA GLY A 176 -1.78 15.12 9.27
C GLY A 176 -2.28 14.24 8.13
N GLU A 177 -1.68 14.39 6.94
CA GLU A 177 -2.04 13.58 5.77
C GLU A 177 -0.81 13.39 4.89
N PHE A 178 -0.54 12.17 4.46
CA PHE A 178 0.54 11.86 3.54
C PHE A 178 0.10 10.76 2.56
N VAL A 179 0.24 11.03 1.25
CA VAL A 179 -0.16 10.09 0.18
C VAL A 179 -1.58 9.54 0.40
N GLY A 180 -2.54 10.46 0.71
CA GLY A 180 -3.96 10.10 0.95
C GLY A 180 -4.20 9.22 2.19
N LEU A 181 -3.22 9.11 3.09
CA LEU A 181 -3.34 8.49 4.40
C LEU A 181 -3.50 9.57 5.44
N HIS A 182 -4.63 9.62 6.11
CA HIS A 182 -4.84 10.47 7.27
C HIS A 182 -4.08 9.87 8.47
N ILE A 183 -3.27 10.69 9.14
CA ILE A 183 -2.35 10.30 10.21
C ILE A 183 -2.81 10.95 11.51
N VAL A 184 -3.17 10.12 12.48
CA VAL A 184 -3.50 10.58 13.83
C VAL A 184 -2.53 9.95 14.80
N ARG A 185 -1.84 10.75 15.59
CA ARG A 185 -0.84 10.30 16.55
C ARG A 185 -1.33 10.36 17.98
N ASP A 186 -1.18 9.26 18.70
CA ASP A 186 -1.31 9.17 20.15
C ASP A 186 0.06 8.90 20.76
N ARG A 187 0.67 9.94 21.36
CA ARG A 187 1.99 9.88 21.95
C ARG A 187 2.03 9.06 23.23
N ASP A 188 0.98 9.13 24.03
CA ASP A 188 0.92 8.47 25.33
C ASP A 188 0.93 6.95 25.15
N SER A 189 0.16 6.44 24.19
CA SER A 189 0.16 5.02 23.83
C SER A 189 1.27 4.60 22.87
N ARG A 190 2.06 5.54 22.34
CA ARG A 190 3.06 5.33 21.27
C ARG A 190 2.46 4.68 20.03
N ARG A 191 1.26 5.12 19.64
CA ARG A 191 0.54 4.61 18.47
C ARG A 191 0.32 5.71 17.43
N ILE A 192 0.26 5.28 16.20
CA ILE A 192 -0.19 6.11 15.08
C ILE A 192 -1.33 5.35 14.40
N TYR A 193 -2.38 6.08 14.06
CA TYR A 193 -3.58 5.54 13.41
C TYR A 193 -3.63 6.06 11.98
N LEU A 194 -3.74 5.14 11.02
CA LEU A 194 -3.82 5.48 9.59
C LEU A 194 -5.22 5.17 9.07
N SER A 195 -5.88 6.15 8.51
CA SER A 195 -7.22 5.98 7.93
C SER A 195 -7.36 6.59 6.55
N GLN A 196 -8.35 6.12 5.82
CA GLN A 196 -8.82 6.67 4.53
C GLN A 196 -10.34 6.90 4.59
N SER A 197 -10.89 7.20 5.78
CA SER A 197 -12.34 7.32 6.01
C SER A 197 -13.01 8.28 5.03
N ALA A 198 -12.41 9.43 4.73
CA ALA A 198 -12.96 10.38 3.76
C ALA A 198 -13.09 9.83 2.33
N LEU A 199 -12.19 8.93 1.93
CA LEU A 199 -12.29 8.24 0.63
C LEU A 199 -13.39 7.17 0.68
N ILE A 200 -13.46 6.43 1.78
CA ILE A 200 -14.49 5.39 1.99
C ILE A 200 -15.88 6.03 2.00
N ASP A 201 -16.07 7.13 2.75
CA ASP A 201 -17.33 7.88 2.79
C ASP A 201 -17.78 8.28 1.38
N ARG A 202 -16.88 8.86 0.60
CA ARG A 202 -17.17 9.28 -0.79
C ARG A 202 -17.56 8.10 -1.67
N LEU A 203 -16.85 6.98 -1.57
CA LEU A 203 -17.19 5.75 -2.32
C LEU A 203 -18.57 5.24 -1.94
N LEU A 204 -18.86 5.15 -0.64
CA LEU A 204 -20.14 4.65 -0.14
C LEU A 204 -21.31 5.57 -0.49
N GLU A 205 -21.12 6.90 -0.45
CA GLU A 205 -22.15 7.85 -0.91
C GLU A 205 -22.49 7.68 -2.40
N GLN A 206 -21.48 7.47 -3.23
CA GLN A 206 -21.66 7.24 -4.66
C GLN A 206 -22.41 5.93 -4.94
N GLU A 207 -22.11 4.88 -4.19
CA GLU A 207 -22.66 3.54 -4.42
C GLU A 207 -23.97 3.24 -3.66
N PHE A 208 -24.35 4.05 -2.68
CA PHE A 208 -25.49 3.80 -1.80
C PHE A 208 -26.80 3.46 -2.54
N ALA A 209 -27.20 4.31 -3.47
CA ALA A 209 -28.44 4.10 -4.24
C ALA A 209 -28.39 2.85 -5.14
N GLY A 210 -27.20 2.50 -5.63
CA GLY A 210 -26.96 1.28 -6.39
C GLY A 210 -27.11 0.04 -5.52
N ILE A 211 -26.49 0.01 -4.34
CA ILE A 211 -26.56 -1.10 -3.37
C ILE A 211 -28.02 -1.34 -2.97
N MET A 212 -28.74 -0.30 -2.55
CA MET A 212 -30.14 -0.41 -2.14
C MET A 212 -31.00 -1.08 -3.20
N ARG A 213 -30.80 -0.70 -4.48
CA ARG A 213 -31.56 -1.26 -5.59
C ARG A 213 -31.20 -2.71 -5.88
N ARG A 214 -29.91 -3.05 -5.91
CA ARG A 214 -29.42 -4.39 -6.26
C ARG A 214 -29.72 -5.43 -5.18
N GLU A 215 -29.59 -5.02 -3.92
CA GLU A 215 -29.86 -5.89 -2.77
C GLU A 215 -31.37 -5.96 -2.42
N GLY A 216 -32.23 -5.17 -3.09
CA GLY A 216 -33.67 -5.09 -2.80
C GLY A 216 -33.97 -4.56 -1.40
N LEU A 217 -33.07 -3.74 -0.83
CA LEU A 217 -33.20 -3.17 0.51
C LEU A 217 -34.24 -2.08 0.52
N THR A 218 -35.01 -2.05 1.60
CA THR A 218 -36.07 -1.05 1.86
C THR A 218 -35.69 -0.21 3.08
N GLY A 219 -36.49 0.82 3.38
CA GLY A 219 -36.31 1.63 4.58
C GLY A 219 -36.32 0.84 5.89
N ASN A 220 -36.95 -0.36 5.92
CA ASN A 220 -36.98 -1.23 7.09
C ASN A 220 -35.64 -1.99 7.31
N ASP A 221 -34.82 -2.09 6.26
CA ASP A 221 -33.52 -2.74 6.30
C ASP A 221 -32.40 -1.77 6.68
N LEU A 222 -32.74 -0.49 6.91
CA LEU A 222 -31.80 0.54 7.28
C LEU A 222 -31.59 0.59 8.80
N ARG A 223 -30.39 0.96 9.21
CA ARG A 223 -30.09 1.23 10.61
C ARG A 223 -30.83 2.50 11.07
N TYR A 224 -31.43 2.43 12.23
CA TYR A 224 -31.92 3.59 12.96
C TYR A 224 -31.09 3.77 14.23
N ASN A 225 -30.56 4.97 14.44
CA ASN A 225 -29.90 5.33 15.70
C ASN A 225 -30.66 6.51 16.35
N PRO A 226 -31.42 6.27 17.42
CA PRO A 226 -32.16 7.34 18.08
C PRO A 226 -31.18 8.37 18.66
N GLY A 227 -31.23 9.59 18.18
CA GLY A 227 -30.43 10.71 18.68
C GLY A 227 -29.23 11.12 17.83
N ARG A 228 -28.96 10.43 16.72
CA ARG A 228 -27.95 10.84 15.75
C ARG A 228 -28.48 10.74 14.32
N GLU A 229 -28.32 11.79 13.55
CA GLU A 229 -28.57 11.75 12.11
C GLU A 229 -27.43 10.96 11.45
N LEU A 230 -27.75 9.81 10.85
CA LEU A 230 -26.80 8.96 10.13
C LEU A 230 -26.67 9.43 8.70
N ASN A 231 -25.47 9.40 8.15
CA ASN A 231 -25.26 9.51 6.70
C ASN A 231 -26.01 8.38 5.98
N LYS A 232 -26.35 8.59 4.69
CA LYS A 232 -27.15 7.63 3.93
C LYS A 232 -26.59 6.21 4.01
N TRP A 233 -25.27 6.05 3.80
CA TRP A 233 -24.59 4.76 3.81
C TRP A 233 -24.47 4.16 5.22
N GLU A 234 -24.42 4.96 6.30
CA GLU A 234 -24.41 4.47 7.70
C GLU A 234 -25.71 3.72 8.05
N GLN A 235 -26.76 3.97 7.28
CA GLN A 235 -28.05 3.30 7.44
C GLN A 235 -28.05 1.87 6.87
N LEU A 236 -27.07 1.48 6.02
CA LEU A 236 -26.97 0.11 5.55
C LEU A 236 -26.68 -0.85 6.70
N CYS A 237 -27.35 -2.02 6.71
CA CYS A 237 -27.01 -3.10 7.61
C CYS A 237 -25.63 -3.65 7.27
N PRO A 238 -24.61 -3.52 8.14
CA PRO A 238 -23.26 -3.95 7.82
C PRO A 238 -23.14 -5.46 7.84
N CYS A 239 -22.18 -5.94 7.07
CA CYS A 239 -21.71 -7.30 7.14
C CYS A 239 -20.54 -7.41 8.14
N SER A 240 -20.41 -8.55 8.80
CA SER A 240 -19.33 -8.78 9.79
C SER A 240 -18.01 -9.19 9.15
N THR A 241 -18.05 -9.65 7.92
CA THR A 241 -16.89 -10.08 7.10
C THR A 241 -17.03 -9.52 5.69
N PRO A 242 -15.94 -9.25 4.95
CA PRO A 242 -16.01 -8.71 3.59
C PRO A 242 -16.53 -9.74 2.57
N PHE A 243 -16.36 -11.03 2.84
CA PHE A 243 -17.02 -12.12 2.13
C PHE A 243 -17.72 -13.02 3.12
N ASP A 244 -18.97 -13.36 2.85
CA ASP A 244 -19.68 -14.35 3.63
C ASP A 244 -19.08 -15.74 3.34
N TYR A 245 -18.61 -16.42 4.39
CA TYR A 245 -18.06 -17.76 4.28
C TYR A 245 -19.06 -18.80 3.72
N LYS A 246 -20.36 -18.47 3.69
CA LYS A 246 -21.43 -19.28 3.11
C LYS A 246 -21.71 -18.95 1.64
N MET A 247 -21.19 -17.83 1.13
CA MET A 247 -21.35 -17.48 -0.27
C MET A 247 -20.48 -18.37 -1.15
N PRO A 248 -20.93 -18.66 -2.40
CA PRO A 248 -20.08 -19.31 -3.38
C PRO A 248 -18.80 -18.48 -3.59
N ARG A 249 -17.71 -19.16 -3.82
CA ARG A 249 -16.46 -18.50 -4.23
C ARG A 249 -16.64 -17.84 -5.58
N ILE A 250 -15.90 -16.79 -5.83
CA ILE A 250 -15.92 -16.09 -7.12
C ILE A 250 -15.38 -17.01 -8.21
N SER A 251 -16.24 -17.34 -9.20
CA SER A 251 -15.89 -18.19 -10.34
C SER A 251 -15.94 -17.41 -11.64
N LEU A 252 -15.05 -17.75 -12.57
CA LEU A 252 -15.09 -17.25 -13.95
C LEU A 252 -16.28 -17.81 -14.74
N ASP A 253 -16.90 -18.89 -14.28
CA ASP A 253 -18.06 -19.53 -14.95
C ASP A 253 -19.31 -18.66 -14.89
N ASP A 254 -19.38 -17.69 -13.96
CA ASP A 254 -20.47 -16.72 -13.86
C ASP A 254 -20.28 -15.49 -14.78
N CYS A 255 -19.19 -15.43 -15.51
CA CYS A 255 -18.95 -14.36 -16.48
C CYS A 255 -19.90 -14.51 -17.67
N PRO A 256 -20.62 -13.43 -18.10
CA PRO A 256 -21.48 -13.48 -19.27
C PRO A 256 -20.71 -13.74 -20.57
N ALA A 257 -21.36 -14.29 -21.59
CA ALA A 257 -20.73 -14.55 -22.89
C ALA A 257 -20.14 -13.30 -23.56
N LEU A 258 -20.76 -12.16 -23.31
CA LEU A 258 -20.27 -10.84 -23.79
C LEU A 258 -20.24 -9.85 -22.62
N PRO A 259 -19.13 -9.13 -22.43
CA PRO A 259 -19.02 -8.14 -21.36
C PRO A 259 -19.91 -6.90 -21.68
N ASP A 260 -20.57 -6.39 -20.64
CA ASP A 260 -21.21 -5.06 -20.68
C ASP A 260 -20.16 -3.97 -20.40
N PRO A 261 -19.83 -3.09 -21.35
CA PRO A 261 -18.79 -2.07 -21.18
C PRO A 261 -19.07 -1.10 -20.01
N VAL A 262 -20.34 -0.80 -19.74
CA VAL A 262 -20.73 0.12 -18.65
C VAL A 262 -20.49 -0.55 -17.31
N LEU A 263 -20.89 -1.80 -17.18
CA LEU A 263 -20.70 -2.60 -15.97
C LEU A 263 -19.20 -2.88 -15.72
N VAL A 264 -18.45 -3.21 -16.76
CA VAL A 264 -16.99 -3.38 -16.71
C VAL A 264 -16.31 -2.12 -16.19
N HIS A 265 -16.63 -0.96 -16.77
CA HIS A 265 -16.04 0.31 -16.36
C HIS A 265 -16.38 0.64 -14.89
N TRP A 266 -17.65 0.49 -14.50
CA TRP A 266 -18.06 0.68 -13.11
C TRP A 266 -17.31 -0.24 -12.15
N MET A 267 -17.23 -1.55 -12.44
CA MET A 267 -16.53 -2.53 -11.61
C MET A 267 -15.04 -2.19 -11.48
N GLN A 268 -14.39 -1.77 -12.58
CA GLN A 268 -12.99 -1.35 -12.58
C GLN A 268 -12.75 -0.13 -11.69
N VAL A 269 -13.63 0.87 -11.73
CA VAL A 269 -13.51 2.07 -10.89
C VAL A 269 -13.67 1.74 -9.43
N VAL A 270 -14.70 0.97 -9.07
CA VAL A 270 -14.98 0.63 -7.67
C VAL A 270 -13.87 -0.27 -7.10
N VAL A 271 -13.50 -1.36 -7.80
CA VAL A 271 -12.43 -2.26 -7.35
C VAL A 271 -11.07 -1.54 -7.33
N GLY A 272 -10.79 -0.66 -8.29
CA GLY A 272 -9.59 0.18 -8.28
C GLY A 272 -9.52 1.09 -7.04
N THR A 273 -10.65 1.67 -6.63
CA THR A 273 -10.75 2.44 -5.38
C THR A 273 -10.54 1.56 -4.16
N LEU A 274 -11.13 0.36 -4.12
CA LEU A 274 -10.91 -0.62 -3.05
C LEU A 274 -9.44 -1.04 -2.95
N MET A 275 -8.74 -1.23 -4.08
CA MET A 275 -7.30 -1.54 -4.07
C MET A 275 -6.47 -0.43 -3.42
N TYR A 276 -6.86 0.84 -3.59
CA TYR A 276 -6.20 1.95 -2.91
C TYR A 276 -6.55 1.99 -1.40
N ILE A 277 -7.76 1.63 -1.02
CA ILE A 277 -8.21 1.50 0.38
C ILE A 277 -7.44 0.39 1.12
N LEU A 278 -6.89 -0.61 0.44
CA LEU A 278 -6.04 -1.65 1.06
C LEU A 278 -4.81 -1.08 1.80
N ASN A 279 -4.42 0.17 1.57
CA ASN A 279 -3.33 0.79 2.31
C ASN A 279 -3.64 0.90 3.81
N THR A 280 -4.91 1.01 4.19
CA THR A 280 -5.39 1.06 5.58
C THR A 280 -6.31 -0.10 5.95
N HIS A 281 -7.11 -0.61 5.01
CA HIS A 281 -8.01 -1.75 5.19
C HIS A 281 -7.43 -3.03 4.58
N GLN A 282 -6.30 -3.48 5.12
CA GLN A 282 -5.60 -4.68 4.64
C GLN A 282 -6.42 -5.97 4.87
N ASP A 283 -7.37 -5.94 5.76
CA ASP A 283 -8.36 -6.99 5.98
C ASP A 283 -9.21 -7.30 4.73
N LEU A 284 -9.36 -6.36 3.79
CA LEU A 284 -10.04 -6.56 2.52
C LEU A 284 -9.18 -7.26 1.44
N SER A 285 -7.89 -7.51 1.71
CA SER A 285 -6.94 -7.95 0.66
C SER A 285 -7.42 -9.18 -0.11
N HIS A 286 -7.94 -10.21 0.58
CA HIS A 286 -8.44 -11.41 -0.09
C HIS A 286 -9.66 -11.11 -0.97
N SER A 287 -10.68 -10.44 -0.45
CA SER A 287 -11.93 -10.16 -1.17
C SER A 287 -11.71 -9.24 -2.37
N VAL A 288 -10.93 -8.18 -2.20
CA VAL A 288 -10.60 -7.24 -3.29
C VAL A 288 -9.78 -7.95 -4.37
N HIS A 289 -8.82 -8.80 -3.99
CA HIS A 289 -8.06 -9.58 -4.97
C HIS A 289 -8.94 -10.54 -5.77
N GLN A 290 -9.91 -11.22 -5.13
CA GLN A 290 -10.85 -12.09 -5.85
C GLN A 290 -11.72 -11.29 -6.82
N LEU A 291 -12.23 -10.12 -6.42
CA LEU A 291 -13.01 -9.23 -7.29
C LEU A 291 -12.18 -8.69 -8.46
N ALA A 292 -10.91 -8.35 -8.24
CA ALA A 292 -10.03 -7.83 -9.29
C ALA A 292 -9.84 -8.80 -10.47
N ARG A 293 -9.98 -10.12 -10.23
CA ARG A 293 -9.88 -11.14 -11.29
C ARG A 293 -11.01 -11.10 -12.30
N VAL A 294 -12.15 -10.57 -11.92
CA VAL A 294 -13.39 -10.60 -12.73
C VAL A 294 -13.82 -9.22 -13.24
N VAL A 295 -13.03 -8.17 -13.01
CA VAL A 295 -13.36 -6.79 -13.42
C VAL A 295 -13.51 -6.60 -14.92
N HIS A 296 -12.95 -7.50 -15.73
CA HIS A 296 -13.04 -7.39 -17.20
C HIS A 296 -14.33 -7.96 -17.78
N ASN A 297 -15.04 -8.80 -17.02
CA ASN A 297 -16.30 -9.41 -17.45
C ASN A 297 -17.14 -9.84 -16.22
N PRO A 298 -17.65 -8.92 -15.39
CA PRO A 298 -18.35 -9.26 -14.16
C PRO A 298 -19.74 -9.85 -14.43
N GLY A 299 -20.04 -10.97 -13.75
CA GLY A 299 -21.37 -11.58 -13.73
C GLY A 299 -22.18 -11.18 -12.48
N PRO A 300 -23.45 -11.63 -12.38
CA PRO A 300 -24.35 -11.25 -11.28
C PRO A 300 -23.83 -11.59 -9.88
N SER A 301 -23.19 -12.76 -9.69
CA SER A 301 -22.63 -13.16 -8.40
C SER A 301 -21.47 -12.27 -7.98
N HIS A 302 -20.67 -11.79 -8.94
CA HIS A 302 -19.55 -10.87 -8.71
C HIS A 302 -20.02 -9.52 -8.21
N ILE A 303 -21.13 -9.01 -8.76
CA ILE A 303 -21.76 -7.75 -8.32
C ILE A 303 -22.28 -7.89 -6.90
N LYS A 304 -22.97 -8.99 -6.57
CA LYS A 304 -23.43 -9.27 -5.20
C LYS A 304 -22.27 -9.35 -4.20
N ALA A 305 -21.16 -9.98 -4.61
CA ALA A 305 -19.97 -10.06 -3.78
C ALA A 305 -19.35 -8.67 -3.54
N LEU A 306 -19.33 -7.80 -4.57
CA LEU A 306 -18.88 -6.41 -4.41
C LEU A 306 -19.80 -5.61 -3.48
N ASP A 307 -21.12 -5.71 -3.66
CA ASP A 307 -22.09 -5.05 -2.75
C ASP A 307 -21.92 -5.51 -1.30
N HIS A 308 -21.60 -6.79 -1.09
CA HIS A 308 -21.29 -7.32 0.26
C HIS A 308 -20.03 -6.68 0.85
N VAL A 309 -18.95 -6.49 0.06
CA VAL A 309 -17.73 -5.78 0.48
C VAL A 309 -18.06 -4.32 0.84
N LEU A 310 -18.87 -3.64 0.04
CA LEU A 310 -19.26 -2.24 0.32
C LEU A 310 -20.09 -2.13 1.60
N ARG A 311 -20.98 -3.08 1.87
CA ARG A 311 -21.72 -3.15 3.15
C ARG A 311 -20.81 -3.45 4.35
N TYR A 312 -19.77 -4.27 4.16
CA TYR A 312 -18.75 -4.46 5.17
C TYR A 312 -18.00 -3.16 5.47
N LEU A 313 -17.59 -2.42 4.43
CA LEU A 313 -16.96 -1.11 4.59
C LEU A 313 -17.86 -0.11 5.31
N ALA A 314 -19.15 -0.09 5.00
CA ALA A 314 -20.13 0.77 5.70
C ALA A 314 -20.17 0.50 7.22
N GLY A 315 -19.87 -0.72 7.64
CA GLY A 315 -19.75 -1.08 9.05
C GLY A 315 -18.39 -0.86 9.69
N THR A 316 -17.37 -0.52 8.89
CA THR A 316 -15.95 -0.46 9.31
C THR A 316 -15.24 0.83 8.93
N VAL A 317 -15.96 1.86 8.51
CA VAL A 317 -15.41 3.18 8.14
C VAL A 317 -14.52 3.80 9.22
N ASP A 318 -14.89 3.59 10.48
CA ASP A 318 -14.17 4.11 11.65
C ASP A 318 -12.95 3.25 12.03
N LEU A 319 -12.74 2.10 11.36
CA LEU A 319 -11.55 1.29 11.58
C LEU A 319 -10.35 1.90 10.85
N CYS A 320 -9.21 1.81 11.49
CA CYS A 320 -7.94 2.29 10.97
C CYS A 320 -6.84 1.25 11.18
N LEU A 321 -5.81 1.31 10.38
CA LEU A 321 -4.58 0.57 10.63
C LEU A 321 -3.87 1.17 11.84
N ILE A 322 -3.54 0.33 12.84
CA ILE A 322 -2.79 0.74 14.02
C ILE A 322 -1.30 0.47 13.79
N VAL A 323 -0.51 1.51 13.86
CA VAL A 323 0.95 1.46 13.87
C VAL A 323 1.43 1.46 15.33
N GLY A 324 2.33 0.55 15.68
CA GLY A 324 2.82 0.39 17.05
C GLY A 324 1.87 -0.40 17.97
N ASN A 325 1.05 -1.28 17.42
CA ASN A 325 0.14 -2.15 18.20
C ASN A 325 0.85 -3.41 18.69
N TRP A 326 1.79 -3.23 19.62
CA TRP A 326 2.56 -4.33 20.20
C TRP A 326 1.69 -5.31 20.98
N THR A 327 2.00 -6.59 20.84
CA THR A 327 1.44 -7.66 21.66
C THR A 327 2.58 -8.45 22.32
N PRO A 328 2.29 -9.24 23.38
CA PRO A 328 3.30 -10.10 23.98
C PRO A 328 3.98 -11.07 23.00
N ALA A 329 3.27 -11.47 21.95
CA ALA A 329 3.82 -12.34 20.91
C ALA A 329 4.90 -11.64 20.06
N ASP A 330 4.81 -10.34 19.86
CA ASP A 330 5.79 -9.57 19.08
C ASP A 330 7.12 -9.42 19.82
N LEU A 331 7.08 -9.38 21.17
CA LEU A 331 8.25 -9.16 22.00
C LEU A 331 9.30 -10.29 21.95
N GLN A 332 8.92 -11.47 21.46
CA GLN A 332 9.84 -12.59 21.29
C GLN A 332 10.71 -12.48 20.03
N TYR A 333 10.41 -11.53 19.13
CA TYR A 333 11.13 -11.33 17.87
C TYR A 333 11.91 -10.01 17.90
N PRO A 334 13.15 -9.98 17.39
CA PRO A 334 13.91 -8.73 17.24
C PRO A 334 13.10 -7.69 16.43
N ALA A 335 12.96 -6.49 16.94
CA ALA A 335 12.12 -5.43 16.35
C ALA A 335 10.65 -5.85 16.09
N GLY A 336 10.15 -6.91 16.75
CA GLY A 336 8.83 -7.50 16.46
C GLY A 336 8.73 -8.08 15.05
N PHE A 337 9.86 -8.36 14.37
CA PHE A 337 9.87 -8.78 12.97
C PHE A 337 9.56 -10.26 12.83
N HIS A 338 8.37 -10.55 12.33
CA HIS A 338 7.95 -11.89 11.96
C HIS A 338 6.97 -11.82 10.77
N ALA A 339 6.88 -12.93 10.05
CA ALA A 339 5.95 -13.11 8.95
C ALA A 339 5.00 -14.27 9.24
N ASN A 340 3.75 -14.20 8.76
CA ASN A 340 2.84 -15.33 8.68
C ASN A 340 2.60 -15.61 7.20
N VAL A 341 2.69 -16.87 6.79
CA VAL A 341 2.53 -17.31 5.41
C VAL A 341 1.66 -18.54 5.37
N ASP A 342 0.66 -18.52 4.48
CA ASP A 342 -0.30 -19.62 4.28
C ASP A 342 -0.60 -19.80 2.80
N ALA A 343 -1.07 -20.99 2.41
CA ALA A 343 -1.59 -21.29 1.10
C ALA A 343 -2.93 -22.01 1.14
N SER A 344 -3.90 -21.57 0.36
CA SER A 344 -5.05 -22.41 0.04
C SER A 344 -4.74 -23.35 -1.14
N HIS A 345 -5.33 -24.54 -1.15
CA HIS A 345 -5.13 -25.54 -2.19
C HIS A 345 -6.48 -26.00 -2.78
N LYS A 346 -6.46 -26.51 -4.01
CA LYS A 346 -7.62 -27.07 -4.74
C LYS A 346 -8.80 -26.11 -4.93
N ASN A 347 -8.52 -24.88 -5.36
CA ASN A 347 -9.59 -23.97 -5.73
C ASN A 347 -10.05 -24.26 -7.16
N THR A 348 -11.15 -24.97 -7.32
CA THR A 348 -11.72 -25.31 -8.64
C THR A 348 -12.05 -24.07 -9.44
N GLU A 349 -12.52 -23.01 -8.78
CA GLU A 349 -12.85 -21.70 -9.35
C GLU A 349 -11.62 -20.95 -9.87
N LEU A 350 -10.41 -21.41 -9.55
CA LEU A 350 -9.13 -20.85 -9.96
C LEU A 350 -8.35 -21.80 -10.89
N ASN A 351 -9.03 -22.68 -11.62
CA ASN A 351 -8.37 -23.73 -12.39
C ASN A 351 -7.38 -24.54 -11.53
N PHE A 352 -7.81 -24.94 -10.34
CA PHE A 352 -7.04 -25.69 -9.32
C PHE A 352 -5.80 -24.98 -8.75
N ARG A 353 -5.59 -23.67 -9.03
CA ARG A 353 -4.49 -22.90 -8.44
C ARG A 353 -4.76 -22.56 -6.98
N GLY A 354 -3.70 -22.50 -6.21
CA GLY A 354 -3.75 -22.02 -4.83
C GLY A 354 -3.80 -20.49 -4.72
N ILE A 355 -4.12 -20.00 -3.52
CA ILE A 355 -3.95 -18.60 -3.15
C ILE A 355 -2.85 -18.53 -2.10
N THR A 356 -1.90 -17.64 -2.28
CA THR A 356 -0.87 -17.33 -1.29
C THR A 356 -1.32 -16.14 -0.45
N GLY A 357 -1.22 -16.27 0.87
CA GLY A 357 -1.41 -15.21 1.86
C GLY A 357 -0.11 -14.93 2.61
N ILE A 358 0.28 -13.67 2.69
CA ILE A 358 1.48 -13.23 3.41
C ILE A 358 1.11 -12.01 4.24
N CYS A 359 1.54 -11.98 5.50
CA CYS A 359 1.53 -10.77 6.30
C CYS A 359 2.81 -10.67 7.14
N ILE A 360 3.43 -9.49 7.13
CA ILE A 360 4.72 -9.21 7.79
C ILE A 360 4.52 -8.09 8.79
N PHE A 361 4.93 -8.36 10.02
CA PHE A 361 4.89 -7.42 11.14
C PHE A 361 6.29 -6.94 11.50
N CYS A 362 6.42 -5.65 11.82
CA CYS A 362 7.58 -5.05 12.46
C CYS A 362 7.10 -3.96 13.42
N PHE A 363 7.75 -3.81 14.56
CA PHE A 363 7.42 -2.81 15.58
C PHE A 363 5.92 -2.79 15.92
N GLY A 364 5.30 -3.99 16.06
CA GLY A 364 3.86 -4.12 16.31
C GLY A 364 2.97 -3.61 15.18
N THR A 365 3.46 -3.50 13.96
CA THR A 365 2.77 -2.90 12.80
C THR A 365 2.72 -3.88 11.64
N LEU A 366 1.56 -4.04 11.00
CA LEU A 366 1.44 -4.76 9.74
C LEU A 366 2.06 -3.93 8.60
N ILE A 367 3.33 -4.19 8.30
CA ILE A 367 4.10 -3.46 7.29
C ILE A 367 3.67 -3.84 5.87
N LEU A 368 3.53 -5.15 5.64
CA LEU A 368 3.18 -5.70 4.33
C LEU A 368 2.15 -6.79 4.47
N SER A 369 1.13 -6.78 3.61
CA SER A 369 0.22 -7.91 3.41
C SER A 369 -0.02 -8.15 1.93
N ARG A 370 -0.16 -9.41 1.54
CA ARG A 370 -0.44 -9.82 0.16
C ARG A 370 -1.42 -10.98 0.13
N SER A 371 -2.31 -10.96 -0.85
CA SER A 371 -3.17 -12.08 -1.23
C SER A 371 -3.12 -12.18 -2.76
N PHE A 372 -2.75 -13.33 -3.32
CA PHE A 372 -2.67 -13.51 -4.77
C PHE A 372 -2.77 -14.98 -5.17
N VAL A 373 -3.27 -15.21 -6.38
CA VAL A 373 -3.36 -16.55 -6.96
C VAL A 373 -1.95 -17.01 -7.37
N GLN A 374 -1.62 -18.26 -7.06
CA GLN A 374 -0.36 -18.88 -7.47
C GLN A 374 -0.29 -19.04 -8.99
N ASP A 375 0.87 -18.86 -9.58
CA ASP A 375 1.08 -18.95 -11.03
C ASP A 375 0.95 -20.39 -11.55
N GLN A 376 1.17 -21.38 -10.69
CA GLN A 376 1.19 -22.80 -11.01
C GLN A 376 0.12 -23.56 -10.22
N VAL A 377 -0.30 -24.71 -10.76
CA VAL A 377 -1.16 -25.65 -10.07
C VAL A 377 -0.29 -26.54 -9.19
N ALA A 378 -0.58 -26.58 -7.90
CA ALA A 378 0.09 -27.46 -6.96
C ALA A 378 -0.52 -28.87 -6.98
N ALA A 379 0.30 -29.90 -7.06
CA ALA A 379 -0.13 -31.30 -7.03
C ALA A 379 -0.55 -31.77 -5.62
N SER A 380 -0.16 -31.02 -4.57
CA SER A 380 -0.50 -31.30 -3.17
C SER A 380 -0.61 -30.02 -2.35
N SER A 381 -1.25 -30.09 -1.17
CA SER A 381 -1.27 -28.97 -0.22
C SER A 381 0.15 -28.54 0.18
N CYS A 382 1.03 -29.51 0.43
CA CYS A 382 2.43 -29.27 0.75
C CYS A 382 3.16 -28.47 -0.35
N GLU A 383 2.86 -28.73 -1.63
CA GLU A 383 3.42 -27.98 -2.76
C GLU A 383 2.87 -26.56 -2.83
N ALA A 384 1.57 -26.35 -2.58
CA ALA A 384 0.98 -25.04 -2.50
C ALA A 384 1.64 -24.19 -1.40
N GLU A 385 1.94 -24.81 -0.24
CA GLU A 385 2.70 -24.18 0.84
C GLU A 385 4.10 -23.75 0.40
N TYR A 386 4.81 -24.58 -0.40
CA TYR A 386 6.13 -24.19 -0.91
C TYR A 386 6.10 -22.99 -1.83
N PHE A 387 5.09 -22.89 -2.68
CA PHE A 387 4.91 -21.69 -3.52
C PHE A 387 4.70 -20.45 -2.65
N ALA A 388 3.92 -20.57 -1.57
CA ALA A 388 3.73 -19.47 -0.62
C ALA A 388 5.04 -19.14 0.12
N TYR A 389 5.77 -20.13 0.62
CA TYR A 389 7.04 -19.93 1.34
C TYR A 389 8.08 -19.26 0.45
N SER A 390 8.21 -19.70 -0.81
CA SER A 390 9.13 -19.08 -1.77
C SER A 390 8.82 -17.61 -2.04
N SER A 391 7.55 -17.23 -2.01
CA SER A 391 7.15 -15.83 -2.11
C SER A 391 7.40 -15.08 -0.80
N GLY A 392 7.08 -15.72 0.34
CA GLY A 392 7.27 -15.17 1.68
C GLY A 392 8.73 -14.86 1.99
N VAL A 393 9.68 -15.75 1.65
CA VAL A 393 11.11 -15.52 1.91
C VAL A 393 11.64 -14.30 1.15
N LYS A 394 11.11 -14.00 -0.05
CA LYS A 394 11.51 -12.79 -0.80
C LYS A 394 11.01 -11.51 -0.13
N ASP A 395 9.76 -11.52 0.33
CA ASP A 395 9.17 -10.38 1.03
C ASP A 395 9.84 -10.16 2.41
N VAL A 396 10.15 -11.24 3.14
CA VAL A 396 10.93 -11.20 4.38
C VAL A 396 12.33 -10.64 4.16
N GLU A 397 13.01 -11.08 3.09
CA GLU A 397 14.35 -10.57 2.74
C GLU A 397 14.32 -9.08 2.39
N TYR A 398 13.31 -8.62 1.66
CA TYR A 398 13.14 -7.20 1.38
C TYR A 398 13.08 -6.36 2.67
N ILE A 399 12.26 -6.78 3.63
CA ILE A 399 12.14 -6.08 4.92
C ILE A 399 13.42 -6.22 5.75
N ARG A 400 14.08 -7.38 5.74
CA ARG A 400 15.35 -7.60 6.45
C ARG A 400 16.46 -6.67 5.92
N LEU A 401 16.55 -6.51 4.60
CA LEU A 401 17.50 -5.60 3.97
C LEU A 401 17.20 -4.14 4.34
N LEU A 402 15.92 -3.77 4.38
CA LEU A 402 15.50 -2.45 4.80
C LEU A 402 15.88 -2.16 6.26
N LEU A 403 15.66 -3.11 7.18
CA LEU A 403 16.06 -3.00 8.60
C LEU A 403 17.58 -2.92 8.77
N ARG A 404 18.34 -3.61 7.93
CA ARG A 404 19.80 -3.51 7.90
C ARG A 404 20.26 -2.13 7.45
N ASP A 405 19.70 -1.60 6.37
CA ASP A 405 20.06 -0.28 5.85
C ASP A 405 19.66 0.83 6.84
N LEU A 406 18.62 0.60 7.66
CA LEU A 406 18.21 1.45 8.78
C LEU A 406 19.08 1.30 10.03
N LEU A 407 20.14 0.47 10.00
CA LEU A 407 21.04 0.16 11.10
C LEU A 407 20.34 -0.44 12.34
N ILE A 408 19.17 -1.06 12.15
CA ILE A 408 18.40 -1.75 13.18
C ILE A 408 18.86 -3.20 13.29
N PHE A 409 19.15 -3.83 12.15
CA PHE A 409 19.72 -5.16 12.05
C PHE A 409 21.19 -5.08 11.63
N ASP A 410 22.00 -5.94 12.21
CA ASP A 410 23.37 -6.19 11.79
C ASP A 410 23.52 -7.64 11.28
N LYS A 411 24.75 -8.05 10.98
CA LYS A 411 25.05 -9.41 10.51
C LYS A 411 24.83 -10.50 11.59
N ASP A 412 24.83 -10.11 12.86
CA ASP A 412 24.70 -11.03 14.00
C ASP A 412 23.25 -11.08 14.54
N THR A 413 22.34 -10.29 13.95
CA THR A 413 20.93 -10.30 14.32
C THR A 413 20.29 -11.65 13.96
N VAL A 414 19.51 -12.19 14.89
CA VAL A 414 18.80 -13.47 14.72
C VAL A 414 17.92 -13.39 13.48
N ALA A 415 17.92 -14.49 12.69
CA ALA A 415 17.10 -14.60 11.50
C ALA A 415 15.62 -14.32 11.78
N PRO A 416 14.93 -13.54 10.95
CA PRO A 416 13.49 -13.30 11.09
C PRO A 416 12.71 -14.61 11.01
N THR A 417 11.65 -14.69 11.82
CA THR A 417 10.79 -15.87 11.88
C THR A 417 9.66 -15.79 10.87
N MET A 418 9.46 -16.87 10.13
CA MET A 418 8.30 -17.08 9.27
C MET A 418 7.42 -18.18 9.88
N LEU A 419 6.22 -17.81 10.33
CA LEU A 419 5.23 -18.65 10.97
C LEU A 419 4.38 -19.34 9.89
N VAL A 420 4.35 -20.66 9.90
CA VAL A 420 3.71 -21.50 8.89
C VAL A 420 2.99 -22.66 9.56
N ASP A 421 1.91 -23.18 8.98
CA ASP A 421 1.08 -24.22 9.61
C ASP A 421 1.25 -25.63 9.02
N SER A 422 2.25 -25.84 8.15
CA SER A 422 2.53 -27.14 7.52
C SER A 422 3.86 -27.73 8.00
N GLU A 423 3.82 -28.61 9.02
CA GLU A 423 5.01 -29.37 9.47
C GLU A 423 5.69 -30.18 8.36
N PRO A 424 4.95 -30.85 7.42
CA PRO A 424 5.58 -31.54 6.31
C PRO A 424 6.38 -30.58 5.41
N ALA A 425 5.86 -29.37 5.17
CA ALA A 425 6.55 -28.37 4.36
C ALA A 425 7.81 -27.85 5.08
N ILE A 426 7.76 -27.59 6.38
CA ILE A 426 8.93 -27.21 7.19
C ILE A 426 10.02 -28.29 7.08
N THR A 427 9.65 -29.57 7.28
CA THR A 427 10.58 -30.70 7.22
C THR A 427 11.32 -30.77 5.90
N VAL A 428 10.63 -30.56 4.79
CA VAL A 428 11.23 -30.57 3.45
C VAL A 428 12.10 -29.33 3.22
N ALA A 429 11.70 -28.16 3.70
CA ALA A 429 12.48 -26.93 3.58
C ALA A 429 13.78 -26.98 4.40
N GLN A 430 13.79 -27.64 5.56
CA GLN A 430 14.95 -27.78 6.45
C GLN A 430 15.79 -29.04 6.16
N GLY A 431 15.24 -30.04 5.48
CA GLY A 431 15.89 -31.31 5.22
C GLY A 431 16.95 -31.29 4.13
N PRO A 432 17.88 -32.28 4.11
CA PRO A 432 18.85 -32.41 3.03
C PRO A 432 18.16 -32.66 1.69
N SER A 433 18.80 -32.22 0.59
CA SER A 433 18.26 -32.38 -0.76
C SER A 433 18.05 -33.87 -1.08
N GLN A 434 16.87 -34.36 -0.87
CA GLN A 434 16.44 -35.70 -1.32
C GLN A 434 15.03 -35.57 -1.91
N ARG A 435 14.74 -35.92 -3.14
CA ARG A 435 14.51 -37.19 -3.76
C ARG A 435 13.49 -37.13 -4.87
N SER A 436 13.44 -38.12 -5.66
CA SER A 436 12.60 -38.53 -6.77
C SER A 436 11.14 -38.07 -6.90
N ARG A 437 10.52 -37.58 -5.85
CA ARG A 437 9.10 -37.10 -5.83
C ARG A 437 8.93 -35.60 -6.05
N THR A 438 10.01 -34.78 -6.02
CA THR A 438 9.96 -33.32 -6.05
C THR A 438 10.73 -32.70 -7.21
N LYS A 439 11.14 -33.48 -8.21
CA LYS A 439 12.01 -33.03 -9.32
C LYS A 439 11.45 -31.87 -10.13
N HIS A 440 10.13 -31.70 -10.21
CA HIS A 440 9.47 -30.62 -10.94
C HIS A 440 9.27 -29.34 -10.11
N ILE A 441 9.54 -29.38 -8.78
CA ILE A 441 9.42 -28.25 -7.85
C ILE A 441 10.80 -27.77 -7.37
N ASP A 442 11.86 -28.39 -7.86
CA ASP A 442 13.23 -28.28 -7.31
C ASP A 442 13.71 -26.83 -7.12
N PHE A 443 13.36 -25.92 -8.04
CA PHE A 443 13.82 -24.53 -7.95
C PHE A 443 13.15 -23.74 -6.81
N THR A 444 11.85 -23.86 -6.62
CA THR A 444 11.08 -23.15 -5.57
C THR A 444 11.48 -23.65 -4.18
N ILE A 445 11.64 -24.99 -4.04
CA ILE A 445 12.14 -25.59 -2.81
C ILE A 445 13.59 -25.19 -2.56
N ALA A 446 14.43 -25.19 -3.61
CA ALA A 446 15.84 -24.82 -3.50
C ALA A 446 16.01 -23.39 -2.99
N LEU A 447 15.19 -22.46 -3.47
CA LEU A 447 15.22 -21.06 -3.00
C LEU A 447 14.90 -20.97 -1.50
N CYS A 448 13.81 -21.59 -1.04
CA CYS A 448 13.42 -21.56 0.36
C CYS A 448 14.50 -22.20 1.25
N ARG A 449 15.07 -23.33 0.82
CA ARG A 449 16.18 -24.00 1.50
C ARG A 449 17.42 -23.16 1.59
N ASP A 450 17.82 -22.48 0.52
CA ASP A 450 18.98 -21.61 0.53
C ASP A 450 18.85 -20.52 1.61
N TYR A 451 17.68 -19.89 1.70
CA TYR A 451 17.42 -18.88 2.72
C TYR A 451 17.47 -19.44 4.16
N VAL A 452 16.86 -20.63 4.37
CA VAL A 452 16.90 -21.31 5.67
C VAL A 452 18.31 -21.75 6.03
N CYS A 453 19.03 -22.39 5.09
CA CYS A 453 20.41 -22.89 5.32
C CYS A 453 21.41 -21.76 5.59
N ARG A 454 21.20 -20.60 4.97
CA ARG A 454 22.03 -19.40 5.19
C ARG A 454 21.64 -18.63 6.45
N GLY A 455 20.61 -19.08 7.18
CA GLY A 455 20.13 -18.39 8.38
C GLY A 455 19.50 -17.02 8.09
N LEU A 456 18.97 -16.82 6.89
CA LEU A 456 18.31 -15.58 6.50
C LEU A 456 16.83 -15.54 6.89
N VAL A 457 16.24 -16.72 7.14
CA VAL A 457 14.89 -16.90 7.65
C VAL A 457 14.81 -18.18 8.48
N GLN A 458 14.01 -18.17 9.54
CA GLN A 458 13.70 -19.35 10.34
C GLN A 458 12.22 -19.72 10.15
N LEU A 459 11.94 -20.97 9.73
CA LEU A 459 10.58 -21.49 9.67
C LEU A 459 10.17 -22.05 11.02
N VAL A 460 9.04 -21.59 11.54
CA VAL A 460 8.49 -22.05 12.82
C VAL A 460 7.03 -22.44 12.62
N TYR A 461 6.67 -23.62 13.12
CA TYR A 461 5.28 -24.08 13.09
C TYR A 461 4.38 -23.19 13.94
N THR A 462 3.23 -22.85 13.41
CA THR A 462 2.13 -22.21 14.14
C THR A 462 0.85 -23.00 13.90
N PRO A 463 0.03 -23.26 14.94
CA PRO A 463 -1.28 -23.90 14.75
C PRO A 463 -2.20 -23.09 13.85
N THR A 464 -3.02 -23.76 13.04
CA THR A 464 -3.92 -23.12 12.06
C THR A 464 -4.89 -22.12 12.72
N ASP A 465 -5.35 -22.37 13.94
CA ASP A 465 -6.21 -21.46 14.69
C ASP A 465 -5.49 -20.16 15.14
N LYS A 466 -4.18 -20.06 14.96
CA LYS A 466 -3.33 -18.88 15.19
C LYS A 466 -2.71 -18.32 13.92
N GLN A 467 -2.98 -18.93 12.75
CA GLN A 467 -2.43 -18.51 11.47
C GLN A 467 -3.19 -17.31 10.90
N ILE A 468 -2.66 -16.11 11.13
CA ILE A 468 -3.28 -14.85 10.68
C ILE A 468 -3.35 -14.80 9.15
N ALA A 469 -2.40 -15.44 8.44
CA ALA A 469 -2.36 -15.45 6.98
C ALA A 469 -3.59 -16.15 6.35
N ASP A 470 -4.35 -16.95 7.12
CA ASP A 470 -5.61 -17.54 6.68
C ASP A 470 -6.62 -16.51 6.16
N MET A 471 -6.67 -15.32 6.75
CA MET A 471 -7.57 -14.26 6.30
C MET A 471 -7.22 -13.71 4.90
N PHE A 472 -6.02 -13.98 4.41
CA PHE A 472 -5.54 -13.57 3.08
C PHE A 472 -5.68 -14.69 2.04
N THR A 473 -6.08 -15.91 2.45
CA THR A 473 -6.20 -17.07 1.58
C THR A 473 -7.61 -17.66 1.51
N LYS A 474 -8.45 -17.43 2.53
CA LYS A 474 -9.74 -18.09 2.74
C LYS A 474 -10.85 -17.13 3.13
N GLN A 475 -12.09 -17.50 2.81
CA GLN A 475 -13.28 -16.85 3.37
C GLN A 475 -13.49 -17.37 4.80
N LEU A 476 -13.25 -16.54 5.79
CA LEU A 476 -13.38 -16.92 7.20
C LEU A 476 -14.75 -16.56 7.76
N GLY A 477 -15.20 -17.32 8.73
CA GLY A 477 -16.35 -16.94 9.56
C GLY A 477 -16.04 -15.73 10.44
N PRO A 478 -17.08 -15.05 10.98
CA PRO A 478 -16.92 -13.78 11.71
C PRO A 478 -15.96 -13.86 12.91
N GLY A 479 -15.99 -14.95 13.68
CA GLY A 479 -15.15 -15.10 14.89
C GLY A 479 -13.65 -15.01 14.58
N PRO A 480 -13.07 -15.96 13.82
CA PRO A 480 -11.66 -15.92 13.45
C PRO A 480 -11.29 -14.63 12.69
N TYR A 481 -12.16 -14.17 11.78
CA TYR A 481 -11.90 -12.97 10.99
C TYR A 481 -11.73 -11.71 11.86
N ILE A 482 -12.65 -11.47 12.79
CA ILE A 482 -12.59 -10.32 13.71
C ILE A 482 -11.36 -10.41 14.63
N LEU A 483 -11.04 -11.63 15.11
CA LEU A 483 -9.86 -11.87 15.94
C LEU A 483 -8.57 -11.48 15.19
N TYR A 484 -8.39 -11.97 13.96
CA TYR A 484 -7.18 -11.69 13.16
C TYR A 484 -7.09 -10.22 12.74
N ARG A 485 -8.21 -9.61 12.31
CA ARG A 485 -8.28 -8.18 12.02
C ARG A 485 -7.85 -7.32 13.21
N GLY A 486 -8.28 -7.67 14.43
CA GLY A 486 -7.94 -6.96 15.66
C GLY A 486 -6.44 -6.89 15.97
N ARG A 487 -5.59 -7.69 15.29
CA ARG A 487 -4.14 -7.60 15.44
C ARG A 487 -3.54 -6.32 14.85
N PHE A 488 -4.15 -5.75 13.84
CA PHE A 488 -3.59 -4.61 13.12
C PHE A 488 -4.59 -3.49 12.87
N MET A 489 -5.88 -3.67 13.17
CA MET A 489 -6.92 -2.65 13.03
C MET A 489 -7.65 -2.39 14.35
N GLY A 490 -8.09 -1.16 14.50
CA GLY A 490 -8.91 -0.73 15.64
C GLY A 490 -9.65 0.57 15.35
N LEU A 491 -10.42 1.02 16.32
CA LEU A 491 -11.19 2.27 16.22
C LEU A 491 -10.26 3.49 16.32
N LEU A 492 -10.53 4.49 15.53
CA LEU A 492 -9.85 5.77 15.59
C LEU A 492 -10.19 6.49 16.91
N PRO A 493 -9.21 6.82 17.77
CA PRO A 493 -9.45 7.20 19.16
C PRO A 493 -10.07 8.57 19.32
N PHE A 494 -10.41 9.38 18.43
CA PHE A 494 -10.89 10.76 18.65
C PHE A 494 -11.93 11.26 17.64
N LEU A 495 -12.57 10.39 16.87
CA LEU A 495 -13.54 10.83 15.85
C LEU A 495 -15.00 10.90 16.34
N ARG A 496 -15.27 10.77 17.66
CA ARG A 496 -16.63 10.86 18.20
C ARG A 496 -16.68 11.71 19.47
N THR A 497 -16.39 12.99 19.34
CA THR A 497 -16.90 14.00 20.25
C THR A 497 -17.81 14.94 19.48
#